data_845ed4805a2319e05aee391484f83aa2
#
_entry.id   845ed4805a2319e05aee391484f83aa2
#
_cell.length_a   1.000
_cell.length_b   1.000
_cell.length_c   1.000
_cell.angle_alpha   90.00
_cell.angle_beta   90.00
_cell.angle_gamma   90.00
#
_symmetry.space_group_name_H-M   'P 1'
#
loop_
_entity.id
_entity.type
_entity.pdbx_description
1 polymer ?
#
loop_
_entity_poly.entity_id
_entity_poly.type
_entity_poly.pdbx_seq_one_letter_code
_entity_poly.pdbx_strand_id
1 'polypeptide(L)'
;MSATPGGLITAPVPRSRRQIWSLGGGKGGIGKSLLAASLGWQLSRMGKRVILIDADLGGANLHTCLGLANPPERTLGDFIRRRVERIEDVAVETGFTGLRLISGASDFLGAANIKYPQKVRVLNRIRGLDVDVVLMDLGAGTAFNIIDFFLISDVGILTVVPEPTSIENAYRFIKSALYRRLRGAATTENVKEIIESALDQKNANGIKTPLDLLRAVEREDPGAVDSLRKEMAAFHPRFVVNQVRGDADIPVGHQLVTACARHLGIRSTYAGFVHYDDAVWQCVRRRRLFVAEAPGSTPAVEVAQLARALIRNESLPLSW
;
A
#
# COMPACT_ATOMS: atom_id res chain seq x y z
N MET A 1 -11.07 60.48 10.33
CA MET A 1 -11.83 59.25 10.39
C MET A 1 -11.41 58.35 9.25
N SER A 2 -10.45 57.46 9.50
CA SER A 2 -9.93 56.53 8.50
C SER A 2 -10.54 55.15 8.80
N ALA A 3 -11.27 54.59 7.86
CA ALA A 3 -11.87 53.28 7.91
C ALA A 3 -10.80 52.24 7.59
N THR A 4 -10.59 51.30 8.51
CA THR A 4 -9.73 50.12 8.36
C THR A 4 -10.45 49.11 7.43
N PRO A 5 -9.82 48.56 6.39
CA PRO A 5 -10.47 47.53 5.60
C PRO A 5 -10.50 46.19 6.36
N GLY A 6 -11.72 45.67 6.48
CA GLY A 6 -12.01 44.39 7.11
C GLY A 6 -11.23 43.24 6.47
N GLY A 7 -10.49 42.53 7.28
CA GLY A 7 -9.81 41.29 6.89
C GLY A 7 -10.84 40.24 6.45
N LEU A 8 -10.71 39.74 5.24
CA LEU A 8 -11.43 38.57 4.75
C LEU A 8 -11.01 37.35 5.60
N ILE A 9 -11.92 36.95 6.49
CA ILE A 9 -11.81 35.64 7.16
C ILE A 9 -12.07 34.60 6.07
N THR A 10 -10.99 34.08 5.48
CA THR A 10 -11.10 32.91 4.60
C THR A 10 -11.61 31.74 5.44
N ALA A 11 -12.81 31.27 5.12
CA ALA A 11 -13.35 30.07 5.72
C ALA A 11 -12.33 28.91 5.56
N PRO A 12 -12.10 28.08 6.59
CA PRO A 12 -11.18 26.96 6.49
C PRO A 12 -11.66 26.05 5.36
N VAL A 13 -10.78 25.80 4.39
CA VAL A 13 -11.00 24.83 3.33
C VAL A 13 -11.38 23.50 3.99
N PRO A 14 -12.51 22.85 3.61
CA PRO A 14 -12.91 21.61 4.22
C PRO A 14 -11.76 20.60 4.07
N ARG A 15 -11.25 20.07 5.21
CA ARG A 15 -10.17 19.09 5.22
C ARG A 15 -10.62 17.89 4.41
N SER A 16 -9.92 17.57 3.33
CA SER A 16 -10.16 16.35 2.58
C SER A 16 -10.07 15.16 3.55
N ARG A 17 -10.99 14.19 3.41
CA ARG A 17 -10.95 12.97 4.24
C ARG A 17 -9.57 12.35 4.12
N ARG A 18 -8.90 12.10 5.27
CA ARG A 18 -7.62 11.41 5.33
C ARG A 18 -7.69 10.11 4.53
N GLN A 19 -6.63 9.81 3.80
CA GLN A 19 -6.48 8.56 3.06
C GLN A 19 -5.32 7.74 3.62
N ILE A 20 -5.52 6.45 3.72
CA ILE A 20 -4.47 5.48 4.04
C ILE A 20 -4.13 4.75 2.75
N TRP A 21 -2.88 4.84 2.35
CA TRP A 21 -2.33 4.13 1.20
C TRP A 21 -1.36 3.06 1.67
N SER A 22 -1.38 1.89 1.06
CA SER A 22 -0.40 0.85 1.31
C SER A 22 0.29 0.42 0.02
N LEU A 23 1.62 0.31 0.07
CA LEU A 23 2.42 -0.29 -0.99
C LEU A 23 2.82 -1.68 -0.59
N GLY A 24 2.27 -2.67 -1.30
CA GLY A 24 2.62 -4.08 -1.19
C GLY A 24 3.38 -4.58 -2.41
N GLY A 25 3.88 -5.80 -2.32
CA GLY A 25 4.49 -6.51 -3.44
C GLY A 25 4.86 -7.93 -3.03
N GLY A 26 4.66 -8.85 -3.94
CA GLY A 26 4.90 -10.27 -3.67
C GLY A 26 6.39 -10.67 -3.59
N LYS A 27 7.32 -9.77 -4.00
CA LYS A 27 8.76 -10.04 -4.09
C LYS A 27 9.58 -8.92 -3.42
N GLY A 28 10.71 -9.26 -2.83
CA GLY A 28 11.72 -8.30 -2.36
C GLY A 28 12.50 -7.68 -3.52
N GLY A 29 13.09 -6.49 -3.31
CA GLY A 29 13.99 -5.86 -4.28
C GLY A 29 13.33 -5.19 -5.49
N ILE A 30 12.00 -5.15 -5.58
CA ILE A 30 11.26 -4.53 -6.70
C ILE A 30 11.10 -3.01 -6.61
N GLY A 31 11.75 -2.37 -5.64
CA GLY A 31 11.74 -0.91 -5.49
C GLY A 31 10.55 -0.33 -4.70
N LYS A 32 9.81 -1.13 -3.92
CA LYS A 32 8.65 -0.66 -3.13
C LYS A 32 8.98 0.54 -2.25
N SER A 33 10.00 0.42 -1.39
CA SER A 33 10.39 1.46 -0.42
C SER A 33 10.81 2.75 -1.12
N LEU A 34 11.55 2.64 -2.22
CA LEU A 34 11.93 3.79 -3.02
C LEU A 34 10.71 4.46 -3.68
N LEU A 35 9.77 3.67 -4.20
CA LEU A 35 8.52 4.18 -4.75
C LEU A 35 7.66 4.82 -3.65
N ALA A 36 7.57 4.22 -2.46
CA ALA A 36 6.86 4.79 -1.32
C ALA A 36 7.45 6.15 -0.90
N ALA A 37 8.78 6.24 -0.74
CA ALA A 37 9.47 7.49 -0.44
C ALA A 37 9.20 8.55 -1.50
N SER A 38 9.27 8.16 -2.78
CA SER A 38 9.07 9.05 -3.92
C SER A 38 7.63 9.56 -4.03
N LEU A 39 6.63 8.68 -3.86
CA LEU A 39 5.23 9.07 -3.80
C LEU A 39 4.94 9.98 -2.61
N GLY A 40 5.48 9.66 -1.43
CA GLY A 40 5.34 10.50 -0.24
C GLY A 40 5.89 11.91 -0.46
N TRP A 41 7.06 12.02 -1.09
CA TRP A 41 7.64 13.32 -1.45
C TRP A 41 6.77 14.06 -2.48
N GLN A 42 6.30 13.40 -3.53
CA GLN A 42 5.43 14.03 -4.52
C GLN A 42 4.11 14.54 -3.90
N LEU A 43 3.50 13.76 -3.03
CA LEU A 43 2.30 14.15 -2.30
C LEU A 43 2.54 15.39 -1.41
N SER A 44 3.69 15.45 -0.70
CA SER A 44 4.05 16.62 0.10
C SER A 44 4.28 17.85 -0.78
N ARG A 45 4.89 17.70 -1.95
CA ARG A 45 5.03 18.78 -2.97
C ARG A 45 3.68 19.26 -3.51
N MET A 46 2.66 18.42 -3.49
CA MET A 46 1.27 18.78 -3.82
C MET A 46 0.52 19.44 -2.64
N GLY A 47 1.23 19.81 -1.56
CA GLY A 47 0.67 20.47 -0.39
C GLY A 47 -0.04 19.53 0.60
N LYS A 48 0.13 18.21 0.48
CA LYS A 48 -0.44 17.25 1.44
C LYS A 48 0.48 17.06 2.64
N ARG A 49 -0.09 16.95 3.84
CA ARG A 49 0.61 16.50 5.03
C ARG A 49 0.69 14.98 4.99
N VAL A 50 1.90 14.44 4.89
CA VAL A 50 2.13 13.01 4.66
C VAL A 50 2.92 12.41 5.80
N ILE A 51 2.50 11.23 6.27
CA ILE A 51 3.33 10.35 7.10
C ILE A 51 3.61 9.08 6.31
N LEU A 52 4.89 8.81 6.09
CA LEU A 52 5.38 7.51 5.67
C LEU A 52 5.49 6.60 6.88
N ILE A 53 5.04 5.35 6.75
CA ILE A 53 5.22 4.32 7.77
C ILE A 53 5.96 3.15 7.15
N ASP A 54 7.15 2.87 7.65
CA ASP A 54 7.87 1.65 7.32
C ASP A 54 7.25 0.49 8.11
N ALA A 55 6.43 -0.29 7.43
CA ALA A 55 5.76 -1.45 8.00
C ALA A 55 6.48 -2.77 7.69
N ASP A 56 7.67 -2.71 7.07
CA ASP A 56 8.60 -3.84 7.00
C ASP A 56 9.36 -3.98 8.32
N LEU A 57 8.71 -4.64 9.27
CA LEU A 57 9.20 -4.73 10.65
C LEU A 57 10.48 -5.58 10.82
N GLY A 58 10.91 -6.25 9.77
CA GLY A 58 12.13 -7.08 9.76
C GLY A 58 13.24 -6.53 8.89
N GLY A 59 12.97 -5.51 8.06
CA GLY A 59 13.89 -4.97 7.06
C GLY A 59 13.72 -3.47 6.80
N ALA A 60 13.35 -2.71 7.85
CA ALA A 60 13.07 -1.28 7.74
C ALA A 60 14.24 -0.49 7.14
N ASN A 61 14.04 0.11 5.97
CA ASN A 61 15.07 0.83 5.21
C ASN A 61 14.58 2.15 4.60
N LEU A 62 13.35 2.56 4.89
CA LEU A 62 12.74 3.75 4.31
C LEU A 62 13.51 5.03 4.67
N HIS A 63 14.11 5.10 5.87
CA HIS A 63 14.99 6.19 6.29
C HIS A 63 16.19 6.38 5.35
N THR A 64 16.77 5.27 4.87
CA THR A 64 17.86 5.28 3.88
C THR A 64 17.39 5.83 2.54
N CYS A 65 16.20 5.43 2.06
CA CYS A 65 15.61 5.93 0.82
C CYS A 65 15.33 7.44 0.87
N LEU A 66 15.02 7.97 2.06
CA LEU A 66 14.80 9.40 2.29
C LEU A 66 16.08 10.20 2.51
N GLY A 67 17.24 9.54 2.59
CA GLY A 67 18.53 10.21 2.80
C GLY A 67 18.78 10.63 4.24
N LEU A 68 18.11 10.08 5.23
CA LEU A 68 18.40 10.35 6.63
C LEU A 68 19.76 9.75 6.99
N ALA A 69 20.58 10.55 7.68
CA ALA A 69 21.96 10.17 8.03
C ALA A 69 21.98 8.96 8.97
N ASN A 70 21.07 8.95 9.95
CA ASN A 70 20.94 7.91 10.95
C ASN A 70 19.51 7.36 10.96
N PRO A 71 19.32 6.09 11.32
CA PRO A 71 17.99 5.57 11.60
C PRO A 71 17.36 6.32 12.78
N PRO A 72 16.03 6.55 12.79
CA PRO A 72 15.35 7.20 13.91
C PRO A 72 15.56 6.42 15.22
N GLU A 73 15.79 7.15 16.32
CA GLU A 73 15.98 6.56 17.66
C GLU A 73 14.71 5.86 18.16
N ARG A 74 13.56 6.44 17.85
CA ARG A 74 12.26 5.88 18.20
C ARG A 74 11.58 5.33 16.96
N THR A 75 11.02 4.15 17.10
CA THR A 75 10.46 3.37 15.98
C THR A 75 9.04 2.92 16.26
N LEU A 76 8.36 2.42 15.23
CA LEU A 76 7.07 1.74 15.38
C LEU A 76 7.16 0.57 16.37
N GLY A 77 8.32 -0.08 16.48
CA GLY A 77 8.59 -1.13 17.45
C GLY A 77 8.48 -0.64 18.90
N ASP A 78 8.90 0.60 19.21
CA ASP A 78 8.77 1.16 20.57
C ASP A 78 7.30 1.44 20.91
N PHE A 79 6.53 1.92 19.95
CA PHE A 79 5.08 2.04 20.11
C PHE A 79 4.42 0.66 20.31
N ILE A 80 4.77 -0.36 19.53
CA ILE A 80 4.23 -1.72 19.66
C ILE A 80 4.52 -2.29 21.07
N ARG A 81 5.73 -2.07 21.59
CA ARG A 81 6.18 -2.53 22.91
C ARG A 81 5.70 -1.66 24.08
N ARG A 82 4.91 -0.62 23.82
CA ARG A 82 4.41 0.34 24.80
C ARG A 82 5.52 1.12 25.53
N ARG A 83 6.69 1.30 24.92
CA ARG A 83 7.72 2.22 25.40
C ARG A 83 7.36 3.67 25.13
N VAL A 84 6.50 3.88 24.13
CA VAL A 84 5.90 5.16 23.74
C VAL A 84 4.39 4.97 23.68
N GLU A 85 3.63 5.92 24.21
CA GLU A 85 2.18 5.81 24.31
C GLU A 85 1.46 6.22 23.01
N ARG A 86 1.98 7.24 22.34
CA ARG A 86 1.38 7.82 21.15
C ARG A 86 2.22 7.49 19.93
N ILE A 87 1.55 7.08 18.85
CA ILE A 87 2.21 6.75 17.59
C ILE A 87 2.85 8.00 16.93
N GLU A 88 2.30 9.19 17.20
CA GLU A 88 2.82 10.46 16.72
C GLU A 88 4.20 10.78 17.28
N ASP A 89 4.52 10.31 18.51
CA ASP A 89 5.76 10.58 19.21
C ASP A 89 6.97 9.79 18.65
N VAL A 90 6.72 8.83 17.75
CA VAL A 90 7.76 8.11 17.00
C VAL A 90 7.91 8.62 15.57
N ALA A 91 7.13 9.64 15.17
CA ALA A 91 7.25 10.27 13.87
C ALA A 91 8.39 11.30 13.88
N VAL A 92 9.29 11.20 12.91
CA VAL A 92 10.43 12.12 12.74
C VAL A 92 10.28 12.95 11.47
N GLU A 93 10.86 14.15 11.48
CA GLU A 93 10.96 14.99 10.29
C GLU A 93 11.99 14.42 9.31
N THR A 94 11.67 14.47 8.01
CA THR A 94 12.54 13.91 6.96
C THR A 94 13.46 14.94 6.30
N GLY A 95 13.35 16.22 6.69
CA GLY A 95 13.98 17.33 5.97
C GLY A 95 13.18 17.80 4.75
N PHE A 96 12.13 17.08 4.35
CA PHE A 96 11.20 17.51 3.30
C PHE A 96 9.92 18.06 3.94
N THR A 97 9.60 19.32 3.65
CA THR A 97 8.42 20.00 4.20
C THR A 97 7.14 19.21 3.97
N GLY A 98 6.38 18.96 5.04
CA GLY A 98 5.11 18.24 4.98
C GLY A 98 5.23 16.72 4.90
N LEU A 99 6.45 16.16 4.97
CA LEU A 99 6.71 14.73 4.96
C LEU A 99 7.40 14.27 6.24
N ARG A 100 6.76 13.39 7.00
CA ARG A 100 7.31 12.75 8.20
C ARG A 100 7.46 11.26 8.01
N LEU A 101 8.33 10.63 8.80
CA LEU A 101 8.59 9.20 8.79
C LEU A 101 8.31 8.58 10.15
N ILE A 102 7.60 7.47 10.18
CA ILE A 102 7.58 6.49 11.27
C ILE A 102 8.37 5.29 10.79
N SER A 103 9.58 5.11 11.34
CA SER A 103 10.44 3.99 10.96
C SER A 103 9.94 2.69 11.57
N GLY A 104 10.11 1.58 10.85
CA GLY A 104 9.89 0.23 11.36
C GLY A 104 10.91 -0.13 12.46
N ALA A 105 10.78 -1.34 12.99
CA ALA A 105 11.71 -1.82 14.02
C ALA A 105 12.94 -2.47 13.36
N SER A 106 14.12 -1.87 13.50
CA SER A 106 15.36 -2.39 12.90
C SER A 106 16.01 -3.55 13.65
N ASP A 107 15.76 -3.72 14.97
CA ASP A 107 16.56 -4.64 15.82
C ASP A 107 15.73 -5.54 16.75
N PHE A 108 14.53 -5.92 16.34
CA PHE A 108 13.66 -6.70 17.20
C PHE A 108 13.46 -8.11 16.68
N LEU A 109 14.11 -9.08 17.34
CA LEU A 109 13.79 -10.52 17.20
C LEU A 109 12.32 -10.74 17.61
N GLY A 110 11.41 -10.78 16.65
CA GLY A 110 9.97 -10.88 16.88
C GLY A 110 9.15 -9.71 16.35
N ALA A 111 9.79 -8.67 15.79
CA ALA A 111 9.07 -7.57 15.12
C ALA A 111 8.18 -8.09 13.96
N ALA A 112 8.63 -9.13 13.28
CA ALA A 112 7.86 -9.80 12.22
C ALA A 112 6.60 -10.51 12.74
N ASN A 113 6.51 -10.82 14.06
CA ASN A 113 5.43 -11.56 14.68
C ASN A 113 4.64 -10.72 15.69
N ILE A 114 4.03 -9.63 15.22
CA ILE A 114 3.14 -8.82 16.03
C ILE A 114 1.94 -9.65 16.48
N LYS A 115 1.67 -9.69 17.80
CA LYS A 115 0.48 -10.33 18.36
C LYS A 115 -0.79 -9.57 17.93
N TYR A 116 -1.89 -10.28 17.76
CA TYR A 116 -3.15 -9.72 17.28
C TYR A 116 -3.60 -8.44 18.03
N PRO A 117 -3.58 -8.35 19.37
CA PRO A 117 -3.98 -7.12 20.08
C PRO A 117 -3.05 -5.93 19.79
N GLN A 118 -1.75 -6.18 19.63
CA GLN A 118 -0.78 -5.15 19.27
C GLN A 118 -1.05 -4.61 17.86
N LYS A 119 -1.32 -5.52 16.92
CA LYS A 119 -1.68 -5.18 15.56
C LYS A 119 -2.93 -4.29 15.51
N VAL A 120 -4.01 -4.71 16.15
CA VAL A 120 -5.26 -3.92 16.21
C VAL A 120 -5.00 -2.52 16.77
N ARG A 121 -4.17 -2.42 17.82
CA ARG A 121 -3.78 -1.12 18.39
C ARG A 121 -3.07 -0.24 17.37
N VAL A 122 -2.08 -0.78 16.66
CA VAL A 122 -1.34 -0.06 15.60
C VAL A 122 -2.30 0.43 14.52
N LEU A 123 -3.13 -0.46 13.98
CA LEU A 123 -4.08 -0.14 12.92
C LEU A 123 -5.06 0.99 13.34
N ASN A 124 -5.58 0.93 14.57
CA ASN A 124 -6.48 1.95 15.07
C ASN A 124 -5.78 3.30 15.26
N ARG A 125 -4.51 3.31 15.68
CA ARG A 125 -3.75 4.56 15.85
C ARG A 125 -3.34 5.15 14.50
N ILE A 126 -2.98 4.35 13.52
CA ILE A 126 -2.76 4.81 12.13
C ILE A 126 -4.01 5.50 11.59
N ARG A 127 -5.19 4.93 11.83
CA ARG A 127 -6.47 5.55 11.47
C ARG A 127 -6.76 6.85 12.21
N GLY A 128 -6.08 7.12 13.33
CA GLY A 128 -6.24 8.34 14.14
C GLY A 128 -5.29 9.48 13.80
N LEU A 129 -4.26 9.27 12.97
CA LEU A 129 -3.24 10.28 12.66
C LEU A 129 -3.85 11.52 11.99
N ASP A 130 -3.51 12.73 12.48
CA ASP A 130 -3.96 14.00 11.88
C ASP A 130 -3.05 14.43 10.72
N VAL A 131 -3.25 13.78 9.58
CA VAL A 131 -2.56 14.08 8.31
C VAL A 131 -3.53 13.88 7.15
N ASP A 132 -3.13 14.30 5.95
CA ASP A 132 -3.95 14.13 4.77
C ASP A 132 -3.75 12.75 4.13
N VAL A 133 -2.52 12.22 4.17
CA VAL A 133 -2.18 10.89 3.65
C VAL A 133 -1.25 10.17 4.62
N VAL A 134 -1.62 8.94 4.96
CA VAL A 134 -0.70 7.95 5.55
C VAL A 134 -0.32 6.97 4.46
N LEU A 135 0.98 6.81 4.20
CA LEU A 135 1.48 5.89 3.19
C LEU A 135 2.37 4.83 3.85
N MET A 136 1.92 3.58 3.80
CA MET A 136 2.59 2.44 4.42
C MET A 136 3.42 1.69 3.39
N ASP A 137 4.71 1.54 3.64
CA ASP A 137 5.60 0.65 2.90
C ASP A 137 5.57 -0.73 3.56
N LEU A 138 5.00 -1.72 2.87
CA LEU A 138 4.84 -3.06 3.41
C LEU A 138 6.03 -3.94 3.03
N GLY A 139 6.39 -4.85 3.92
CA GLY A 139 7.35 -5.91 3.63
C GLY A 139 6.92 -6.77 2.43
N ALA A 140 7.83 -7.60 1.95
CA ALA A 140 7.56 -8.51 0.83
C ALA A 140 6.82 -9.77 1.30
N GLY A 141 6.03 -10.37 0.40
CA GLY A 141 5.36 -11.64 0.61
C GLY A 141 3.92 -11.52 1.11
N THR A 142 3.36 -12.65 1.54
CA THR A 142 1.93 -12.84 1.86
C THR A 142 1.69 -13.19 3.32
N ALA A 143 2.62 -12.84 4.22
CA ALA A 143 2.43 -13.05 5.66
C ALA A 143 1.17 -12.31 6.16
N PHE A 144 0.45 -12.90 7.11
CA PHE A 144 -0.83 -12.34 7.60
C PHE A 144 -0.72 -10.89 8.06
N ASN A 145 0.38 -10.51 8.68
CA ASN A 145 0.57 -9.12 9.10
C ASN A 145 0.63 -8.17 7.90
N ILE A 146 1.33 -8.54 6.83
CA ILE A 146 1.45 -7.74 5.60
C ILE A 146 0.07 -7.58 4.94
N ILE A 147 -0.66 -8.68 4.80
CA ILE A 147 -2.01 -8.67 4.24
C ILE A 147 -2.97 -7.80 5.08
N ASP A 148 -2.93 -7.92 6.41
CA ASP A 148 -3.81 -7.14 7.28
C ASP A 148 -3.50 -5.63 7.20
N PHE A 149 -2.22 -5.23 7.11
CA PHE A 149 -1.83 -3.84 6.84
C PHE A 149 -2.28 -3.37 5.44
N PHE A 150 -2.24 -4.24 4.45
CA PHE A 150 -2.75 -3.91 3.12
C PHE A 150 -4.25 -3.67 3.12
N LEU A 151 -5.02 -4.49 3.85
CA LEU A 151 -6.48 -4.46 3.87
C LEU A 151 -7.09 -3.26 4.62
N ILE A 152 -6.33 -2.56 5.48
CA ILE A 152 -6.84 -1.35 6.14
C ILE A 152 -6.78 -0.11 5.26
N SER A 153 -6.08 -0.17 4.14
CA SER A 153 -5.88 0.98 3.26
C SER A 153 -7.13 1.32 2.44
N ASP A 154 -7.33 2.62 2.23
CA ASP A 154 -8.30 3.13 1.26
C ASP A 154 -7.78 2.94 -0.18
N VAL A 155 -6.45 2.92 -0.33
CA VAL A 155 -5.73 2.74 -1.59
C VAL A 155 -4.66 1.67 -1.44
N GLY A 156 -4.98 0.45 -1.86
CA GLY A 156 -4.01 -0.66 -1.90
C GLY A 156 -3.25 -0.67 -3.22
N ILE A 157 -1.95 -0.38 -3.19
CA ILE A 157 -1.07 -0.33 -4.35
C ILE A 157 -0.19 -1.56 -4.35
N LEU A 158 -0.15 -2.29 -5.46
CA LEU A 158 0.74 -3.43 -5.64
C LEU A 158 1.79 -3.11 -6.68
N THR A 159 3.04 -3.07 -6.24
CA THR A 159 4.19 -2.87 -7.11
C THR A 159 4.62 -4.21 -7.70
N VAL A 160 4.85 -4.23 -9.01
CA VAL A 160 5.38 -5.39 -9.75
C VAL A 160 6.53 -4.93 -10.65
N VAL A 161 7.42 -5.85 -11.00
CA VAL A 161 8.38 -5.68 -12.10
C VAL A 161 7.97 -6.61 -13.24
N PRO A 162 8.34 -6.32 -14.50
CA PRO A 162 7.95 -7.11 -15.67
C PRO A 162 8.70 -8.46 -15.76
N GLU A 163 8.64 -9.23 -14.68
CA GLU A 163 9.23 -10.56 -14.55
C GLU A 163 8.15 -11.59 -14.18
N PRO A 164 8.15 -12.80 -14.79
CA PRO A 164 7.14 -13.83 -14.52
C PRO A 164 6.92 -14.11 -13.04
N THR A 165 8.00 -14.24 -12.27
CA THR A 165 7.94 -14.50 -10.83
C THR A 165 7.32 -13.35 -10.03
N SER A 166 7.55 -12.09 -10.44
CA SER A 166 6.95 -10.92 -9.80
C SER A 166 5.46 -10.84 -10.07
N ILE A 167 5.05 -11.13 -11.31
CA ILE A 167 3.66 -11.16 -11.74
C ILE A 167 2.89 -12.26 -10.99
N GLU A 168 3.45 -13.46 -10.92
CA GLU A 168 2.84 -14.58 -10.19
C GLU A 168 2.70 -14.28 -8.69
N ASN A 169 3.73 -13.74 -8.06
CA ASN A 169 3.69 -13.37 -6.65
C ASN A 169 2.70 -12.23 -6.37
N ALA A 170 2.55 -11.28 -7.29
CA ALA A 170 1.53 -10.23 -7.19
C ALA A 170 0.11 -10.82 -7.24
N TYR A 171 -0.13 -11.74 -8.17
CA TYR A 171 -1.41 -12.44 -8.25
C TYR A 171 -1.71 -13.24 -6.96
N ARG A 172 -0.72 -13.98 -6.44
CA ARG A 172 -0.84 -14.72 -5.16
C ARG A 172 -1.15 -13.77 -4.00
N PHE A 173 -0.50 -12.60 -3.96
CA PHE A 173 -0.75 -11.58 -2.94
C PHE A 173 -2.21 -11.12 -2.97
N ILE A 174 -2.71 -10.72 -4.14
CA ILE A 174 -4.09 -10.27 -4.31
C ILE A 174 -5.09 -11.37 -3.97
N LYS A 175 -4.85 -12.60 -4.40
CA LYS A 175 -5.68 -13.76 -4.03
C LYS A 175 -5.72 -13.91 -2.51
N SER A 176 -4.58 -13.92 -1.83
CA SER A 176 -4.51 -14.05 -0.37
C SER A 176 -5.21 -12.89 0.35
N ALA A 177 -5.04 -11.66 -0.14
CA ALA A 177 -5.72 -10.48 0.43
C ALA A 177 -7.24 -10.55 0.25
N LEU A 178 -7.72 -10.95 -0.93
CA LEU A 178 -9.15 -11.14 -1.18
C LEU A 178 -9.76 -12.17 -0.22
N TYR A 179 -9.18 -13.37 -0.15
CA TYR A 179 -9.71 -14.43 0.71
C TYR A 179 -9.63 -14.07 2.20
N ARG A 180 -8.56 -13.38 2.63
CA ARG A 180 -8.45 -12.86 3.99
C ARG A 180 -9.54 -11.84 4.31
N ARG A 181 -9.89 -10.98 3.36
CA ARG A 181 -10.98 -10.02 3.47
C ARG A 181 -12.34 -10.72 3.57
N LEU A 182 -12.60 -11.71 2.70
CA LEU A 182 -13.83 -12.51 2.71
C LEU A 182 -13.98 -13.26 4.02
N ARG A 183 -12.91 -13.88 4.52
CA ARG A 183 -12.92 -14.55 5.83
C ARG A 183 -13.26 -13.59 6.98
N GLY A 184 -12.77 -12.34 6.91
CA GLY A 184 -13.10 -11.31 7.91
C GLY A 184 -14.57 -10.89 7.90
N ALA A 185 -15.26 -11.03 6.78
CA ALA A 185 -16.68 -10.69 6.62
C ALA A 185 -17.62 -11.88 6.90
N ALA A 186 -17.07 -13.10 7.01
CA ALA A 186 -17.84 -14.30 7.30
C ALA A 186 -18.37 -14.29 8.74
N THR A 187 -19.67 -14.50 8.90
CA THR A 187 -20.38 -14.45 10.19
C THR A 187 -20.39 -15.78 10.91
N THR A 188 -20.36 -16.89 10.19
CA THR A 188 -20.41 -18.24 10.73
C THR A 188 -19.07 -18.96 10.57
N GLU A 189 -18.76 -19.92 11.46
CA GLU A 189 -17.52 -20.68 11.38
C GLU A 189 -17.48 -21.57 10.16
N ASN A 190 -18.61 -22.19 9.78
CA ASN A 190 -18.70 -23.02 8.58
C ASN A 190 -18.31 -22.25 7.31
N VAL A 191 -18.77 -21.00 7.16
CA VAL A 191 -18.38 -20.14 6.03
C VAL A 191 -16.90 -19.83 6.05
N LYS A 192 -16.29 -19.59 7.23
CA LYS A 192 -14.84 -19.38 7.36
C LYS A 192 -14.03 -20.60 6.93
N GLU A 193 -14.48 -21.80 7.34
CA GLU A 193 -13.84 -23.07 6.95
C GLU A 193 -13.90 -23.31 5.43
N ILE A 194 -15.04 -23.00 4.79
CA ILE A 194 -15.16 -23.06 3.32
C ILE A 194 -14.16 -22.12 2.66
N ILE A 195 -14.02 -20.87 3.17
CA ILE A 195 -13.07 -19.88 2.64
C ILE A 195 -11.62 -20.34 2.84
N GLU A 196 -11.29 -20.92 3.99
CA GLU A 196 -9.95 -21.44 4.28
C GLU A 196 -9.61 -22.64 3.40
N SER A 197 -10.55 -23.56 3.19
CA SER A 197 -10.35 -24.73 2.32
C SER A 197 -10.07 -24.35 0.87
N ALA A 198 -10.61 -23.21 0.40
CA ALA A 198 -10.35 -22.68 -0.94
C ALA A 198 -8.94 -22.11 -1.13
N LEU A 199 -8.23 -21.82 -0.03
CA LEU A 199 -6.81 -21.41 -0.05
C LEU A 199 -5.86 -22.60 0.04
N ASP A 200 -6.33 -23.76 0.49
CA ASP A 200 -5.49 -24.95 0.60
C ASP A 200 -5.06 -25.45 -0.79
N GLN A 201 -3.76 -25.71 -0.93
CA GLN A 201 -3.19 -26.25 -2.17
C GLN A 201 -3.75 -27.63 -2.56
N LYS A 202 -4.17 -28.42 -1.58
CA LYS A 202 -4.81 -29.73 -1.81
C LYS A 202 -6.20 -29.61 -2.39
N ASN A 203 -6.86 -28.45 -2.15
CA ASN A 203 -8.18 -28.09 -2.71
C ASN A 203 -9.16 -29.27 -2.79
N ALA A 204 -9.29 -30.02 -1.70
CA ALA A 204 -10.12 -31.23 -1.62
C ALA A 204 -11.60 -30.97 -2.01
N ASN A 205 -12.06 -29.72 -1.84
CA ASN A 205 -13.45 -29.32 -2.12
C ASN A 205 -13.66 -28.80 -3.56
N GLY A 206 -12.62 -28.79 -4.42
CA GLY A 206 -12.73 -28.37 -5.81
C GLY A 206 -13.03 -26.87 -6.03
N ILE A 207 -12.87 -26.02 -5.01
CA ILE A 207 -13.13 -24.57 -5.08
C ILE A 207 -11.91 -23.90 -5.73
N LYS A 208 -11.97 -23.65 -7.03
CA LYS A 208 -10.85 -23.08 -7.81
C LYS A 208 -10.92 -21.57 -7.95
N THR A 209 -12.12 -21.03 -7.99
CA THR A 209 -12.38 -19.61 -8.23
C THR A 209 -13.23 -19.00 -7.11
N PRO A 210 -13.21 -17.67 -6.93
CA PRO A 210 -14.14 -17.00 -6.01
C PRO A 210 -15.63 -17.24 -6.36
N LEU A 211 -15.96 -17.51 -7.63
CA LEU A 211 -17.32 -17.87 -8.02
C LEU A 211 -17.71 -19.27 -7.48
N ASP A 212 -16.78 -20.23 -7.52
CA ASP A 212 -17.02 -21.56 -6.92
C ASP A 212 -17.16 -21.42 -5.39
N LEU A 213 -16.37 -20.52 -4.78
CA LEU A 213 -16.49 -20.20 -3.37
C LEU A 213 -17.88 -19.64 -3.03
N LEU A 214 -18.35 -18.64 -3.78
CA LEU A 214 -19.69 -18.08 -3.55
C LEU A 214 -20.79 -19.13 -3.69
N ARG A 215 -20.69 -20.04 -4.68
CA ARG A 215 -21.65 -21.16 -4.84
C ARG A 215 -21.59 -22.16 -3.68
N ALA A 216 -20.39 -22.42 -3.14
CA ALA A 216 -20.24 -23.30 -1.98
C ALA A 216 -20.84 -22.66 -0.72
N VAL A 217 -20.60 -21.38 -0.50
CA VAL A 217 -21.20 -20.61 0.61
C VAL A 217 -22.71 -20.50 0.45
N GLU A 218 -23.25 -20.29 -0.76
CA GLU A 218 -24.69 -20.17 -1.04
C GLU A 218 -25.46 -21.43 -0.65
N ARG A 219 -24.84 -22.62 -0.79
CA ARG A 219 -25.44 -23.89 -0.36
C ARG A 219 -25.51 -24.06 1.15
N GLU A 220 -24.51 -23.48 1.86
CA GLU A 220 -24.39 -23.63 3.31
C GLU A 220 -25.09 -22.50 4.07
N ASP A 221 -24.90 -21.25 3.62
CA ASP A 221 -25.47 -20.04 4.22
C ASP A 221 -25.80 -19.01 3.13
N PRO A 222 -27.02 -19.10 2.53
CA PRO A 222 -27.46 -18.17 1.49
C PRO A 222 -27.40 -16.70 1.93
N GLY A 223 -27.59 -16.41 3.23
CA GLY A 223 -27.57 -15.06 3.79
C GLY A 223 -26.18 -14.42 3.81
N ALA A 224 -25.13 -15.21 3.82
CA ALA A 224 -23.74 -14.72 3.83
C ALA A 224 -23.26 -14.23 2.46
N VAL A 225 -23.84 -14.71 1.36
CA VAL A 225 -23.36 -14.47 -0.02
C VAL A 225 -23.35 -13.00 -0.39
N ASP A 226 -24.39 -12.24 -0.04
CA ASP A 226 -24.48 -10.82 -0.37
C ASP A 226 -23.41 -9.98 0.36
N SER A 227 -23.07 -10.35 1.60
CA SER A 227 -21.97 -9.73 2.34
C SER A 227 -20.63 -9.99 1.64
N LEU A 228 -20.37 -11.23 1.23
CA LEU A 228 -19.14 -11.59 0.51
C LEU A 228 -19.05 -10.90 -0.85
N ARG A 229 -20.15 -10.80 -1.60
CA ARG A 229 -20.20 -10.06 -2.87
C ARG A 229 -19.90 -8.56 -2.69
N LYS A 230 -20.42 -7.93 -1.63
CA LYS A 230 -20.13 -6.53 -1.29
C LYS A 230 -18.64 -6.34 -1.01
N GLU A 231 -18.04 -7.26 -0.24
CA GLU A 231 -16.61 -7.20 0.08
C GLU A 231 -15.72 -7.39 -1.16
N MET A 232 -16.09 -8.29 -2.06
CA MET A 232 -15.41 -8.45 -3.35
C MET A 232 -15.50 -7.18 -4.20
N ALA A 233 -16.71 -6.59 -4.30
CA ALA A 233 -16.92 -5.38 -5.08
C ALA A 233 -16.18 -4.16 -4.51
N ALA A 234 -16.00 -4.10 -3.18
CA ALA A 234 -15.27 -3.04 -2.50
C ALA A 234 -13.74 -3.24 -2.54
N PHE A 235 -13.24 -4.44 -2.88
CA PHE A 235 -11.82 -4.72 -2.97
C PHE A 235 -11.28 -4.30 -4.34
N HIS A 236 -10.53 -3.19 -4.37
CA HIS A 236 -10.07 -2.55 -5.61
C HIS A 236 -8.57 -2.25 -5.56
N PRO A 237 -7.70 -3.27 -5.75
CA PRO A 237 -6.25 -3.07 -5.78
C PRO A 237 -5.81 -2.28 -7.03
N ARG A 238 -4.71 -1.55 -6.89
CA ARG A 238 -4.08 -0.79 -7.97
C ARG A 238 -2.70 -1.35 -8.25
N PHE A 239 -2.38 -1.54 -9.53
CA PHE A 239 -1.08 -2.04 -9.96
C PHE A 239 -0.19 -0.88 -10.43
N VAL A 240 1.09 -0.96 -10.06
CA VAL A 240 2.15 -0.13 -10.60
C VAL A 240 3.24 -1.04 -11.13
N VAL A 241 3.59 -0.91 -12.40
CA VAL A 241 4.72 -1.63 -13.00
C VAL A 241 5.96 -0.79 -12.84
N ASN A 242 6.93 -1.28 -12.06
CA ASN A 242 8.19 -0.58 -11.79
C ASN A 242 9.34 -1.21 -12.60
N GLN A 243 10.38 -0.44 -12.85
CA GLN A 243 11.58 -0.87 -13.57
C GLN A 243 11.28 -1.34 -15.02
N VAL A 244 10.35 -0.66 -15.69
CA VAL A 244 10.06 -0.88 -17.11
C VAL A 244 11.30 -0.58 -17.94
N ARG A 245 11.70 -1.47 -18.82
CA ARG A 245 12.89 -1.33 -19.67
C ARG A 245 12.57 -1.05 -21.14
N GLY A 246 11.33 -1.24 -21.52
CA GLY A 246 10.86 -0.97 -22.89
C GLY A 246 9.35 -1.10 -23.01
N ASP A 247 8.82 -0.72 -24.16
CA ASP A 247 7.37 -0.66 -24.41
C ASP A 247 6.67 -2.01 -24.23
N ALA A 248 7.39 -3.13 -24.46
CA ALA A 248 6.86 -4.48 -24.26
C ALA A 248 6.50 -4.79 -22.79
N ASP A 249 7.06 -4.06 -21.84
CA ASP A 249 6.81 -4.25 -20.40
C ASP A 249 5.54 -3.54 -19.92
N ILE A 250 5.14 -2.46 -20.59
CA ILE A 250 4.01 -1.61 -20.20
C ILE A 250 2.69 -2.38 -20.12
N PRO A 251 2.35 -3.29 -21.05
CA PRO A 251 1.10 -4.07 -21.01
C PRO A 251 0.93 -4.99 -19.80
N VAL A 252 2.01 -5.29 -19.06
CA VAL A 252 1.97 -6.18 -17.88
C VAL A 252 0.91 -5.73 -16.86
N GLY A 253 0.76 -4.43 -16.64
CA GLY A 253 -0.25 -3.89 -15.75
C GLY A 253 -1.68 -4.20 -16.21
N HIS A 254 -1.96 -4.09 -17.50
CA HIS A 254 -3.26 -4.45 -18.09
C HIS A 254 -3.53 -5.96 -18.04
N GLN A 255 -2.50 -6.78 -18.24
CA GLN A 255 -2.62 -8.23 -18.12
C GLN A 255 -3.00 -8.64 -16.69
N LEU A 256 -2.41 -8.00 -15.67
CA LEU A 256 -2.77 -8.22 -14.27
C LEU A 256 -4.22 -7.80 -13.96
N VAL A 257 -4.66 -6.65 -14.47
CA VAL A 257 -6.06 -6.20 -14.33
C VAL A 257 -7.01 -7.21 -14.96
N THR A 258 -6.70 -7.67 -16.17
CA THR A 258 -7.51 -8.68 -16.87
C THR A 258 -7.54 -10.00 -16.11
N ALA A 259 -6.39 -10.46 -15.58
CA ALA A 259 -6.31 -11.68 -14.78
C ALA A 259 -7.13 -11.58 -13.49
N CYS A 260 -7.09 -10.45 -12.80
CA CYS A 260 -7.91 -10.21 -11.60
C CYS A 260 -9.42 -10.25 -11.92
N ALA A 261 -9.84 -9.61 -13.00
CA ALA A 261 -11.24 -9.62 -13.41
C ALA A 261 -11.70 -11.05 -13.80
N ARG A 262 -10.88 -11.76 -14.60
CA ARG A 262 -11.23 -13.08 -15.13
C ARG A 262 -11.21 -14.19 -14.08
N HIS A 263 -10.18 -14.19 -13.20
CA HIS A 263 -9.93 -15.31 -12.28
C HIS A 263 -10.34 -15.03 -10.85
N LEU A 264 -10.43 -13.77 -10.43
CA LEU A 264 -10.83 -13.40 -9.07
C LEU A 264 -12.18 -12.69 -9.00
N GLY A 265 -12.73 -12.28 -10.15
CA GLY A 265 -14.02 -11.58 -10.20
C GLY A 265 -14.00 -10.20 -9.53
N ILE A 266 -12.82 -9.56 -9.39
CA ILE A 266 -12.67 -8.26 -8.77
C ILE A 266 -12.26 -7.21 -9.79
N ARG A 267 -12.65 -5.97 -9.53
CA ARG A 267 -12.13 -4.81 -10.26
C ARG A 267 -10.77 -4.42 -9.70
N SER A 268 -9.88 -4.03 -10.58
CA SER A 268 -8.57 -3.47 -10.24
C SER A 268 -8.19 -2.41 -11.26
N THR A 269 -7.21 -1.59 -10.94
CA THR A 269 -6.77 -0.47 -11.79
C THR A 269 -5.29 -0.61 -12.09
N TYR A 270 -4.90 -0.39 -13.33
CA TYR A 270 -3.53 -0.12 -13.69
C TYR A 270 -3.26 1.38 -13.51
N ALA A 271 -2.57 1.74 -12.42
CA ALA A 271 -2.33 3.14 -12.07
C ALA A 271 -1.20 3.78 -12.88
N GLY A 272 -0.26 2.96 -13.37
CA GLY A 272 0.85 3.43 -14.17
C GLY A 272 2.14 2.63 -14.01
N PHE A 273 3.20 3.15 -14.57
CA PHE A 273 4.51 2.51 -14.56
C PHE A 273 5.62 3.52 -14.25
N VAL A 274 6.80 2.98 -13.93
CA VAL A 274 8.03 3.76 -13.74
C VAL A 274 9.17 3.05 -14.50
N HIS A 275 9.83 3.78 -15.39
CA HIS A 275 10.96 3.24 -16.12
C HIS A 275 12.17 2.97 -15.21
N TYR A 276 12.95 1.98 -15.60
CA TYR A 276 14.29 1.79 -15.07
C TYR A 276 15.22 2.90 -15.58
N ASP A 277 16.02 3.45 -14.67
CA ASP A 277 17.01 4.46 -14.99
C ASP A 277 18.22 4.29 -14.07
N ASP A 278 19.43 4.23 -14.65
CA ASP A 278 20.66 4.10 -13.90
C ASP A 278 20.90 5.29 -12.95
N ALA A 279 20.40 6.47 -13.28
CA ALA A 279 20.47 7.64 -12.41
C ALA A 279 19.74 7.40 -11.07
N VAL A 280 18.63 6.64 -11.09
CA VAL A 280 17.93 6.25 -9.85
C VAL A 280 18.84 5.41 -8.97
N TRP A 281 19.51 4.40 -9.55
CA TRP A 281 20.44 3.54 -8.80
C TRP A 281 21.63 4.35 -8.23
N GLN A 282 22.17 5.32 -8.99
CA GLN A 282 23.22 6.21 -8.50
C GLN A 282 22.76 7.07 -7.32
N CYS A 283 21.53 7.59 -7.34
CA CYS A 283 20.93 8.32 -6.22
C CYS A 283 20.79 7.43 -4.98
N VAL A 284 20.31 6.20 -5.13
CA VAL A 284 20.19 5.22 -4.04
C VAL A 284 21.54 4.93 -3.38
N ARG A 285 22.59 4.72 -4.17
CA ARG A 285 23.97 4.53 -3.64
C ARG A 285 24.48 5.72 -2.82
N ARG A 286 24.05 6.92 -3.18
CA ARG A 286 24.41 8.16 -2.46
C ARG A 286 23.46 8.47 -1.31
N ARG A 287 22.49 7.58 -1.03
CA ARG A 287 21.40 7.82 -0.07
C ARG A 287 20.65 9.12 -0.36
N ARG A 288 20.30 9.35 -1.61
CA ARG A 288 19.56 10.53 -2.07
C ARG A 288 18.26 10.09 -2.73
N LEU A 289 17.20 10.82 -2.43
CA LEU A 289 15.89 10.57 -3.04
C LEU A 289 15.88 11.11 -4.47
N PHE A 290 15.79 10.23 -5.48
CA PHE A 290 15.99 10.60 -6.89
C PHE A 290 14.98 11.63 -7.41
N VAL A 291 13.72 11.57 -6.94
CA VAL A 291 12.70 12.56 -7.34
C VAL A 291 13.00 13.97 -6.84
N ALA A 292 13.80 14.11 -5.79
CA ALA A 292 14.26 15.40 -5.27
C ALA A 292 15.55 15.86 -5.95
N GLU A 293 16.48 14.94 -6.25
CA GLU A 293 17.78 15.24 -6.87
C GLU A 293 17.66 15.50 -8.39
N ALA A 294 16.79 14.75 -9.07
CA ALA A 294 16.60 14.81 -10.52
C ALA A 294 15.11 14.87 -10.89
N PRO A 295 14.38 15.95 -10.52
CA PRO A 295 12.93 16.02 -10.70
C PRO A 295 12.47 16.03 -12.16
N GLY A 296 13.37 16.35 -13.09
CA GLY A 296 13.12 16.30 -14.54
C GLY A 296 13.45 14.97 -15.19
N SER A 297 13.95 13.97 -14.46
CA SER A 297 14.19 12.63 -15.03
C SER A 297 12.87 11.92 -15.35
N THR A 298 12.89 11.03 -16.37
CA THR A 298 11.71 10.27 -16.78
C THR A 298 11.04 9.57 -15.59
N PRO A 299 11.75 8.79 -14.74
CA PRO A 299 11.11 8.14 -13.60
C PRO A 299 10.52 9.15 -12.59
N ALA A 300 11.13 10.32 -12.40
CA ALA A 300 10.59 11.33 -11.48
C ALA A 300 9.29 11.95 -11.98
N VAL A 301 9.21 12.21 -13.29
CA VAL A 301 7.98 12.70 -13.94
C VAL A 301 6.87 11.65 -13.85
N GLU A 302 7.19 10.38 -14.09
CA GLU A 302 6.24 9.27 -14.01
C GLU A 302 5.71 9.06 -12.59
N VAL A 303 6.56 9.15 -11.57
CA VAL A 303 6.11 9.13 -10.16
C VAL A 303 5.19 10.30 -9.86
N ALA A 304 5.44 11.48 -10.42
CA ALA A 304 4.53 12.62 -10.26
C ALA A 304 3.17 12.38 -10.94
N GLN A 305 3.16 11.75 -12.10
CA GLN A 305 1.92 11.33 -12.79
C GLN A 305 1.17 10.29 -11.99
N LEU A 306 1.87 9.26 -11.48
CA LEU A 306 1.31 8.24 -10.58
C LEU A 306 0.65 8.85 -9.34
N ALA A 307 1.31 9.79 -8.67
CA ALA A 307 0.76 10.46 -7.49
C ALA A 307 -0.56 11.18 -7.80
N ARG A 308 -0.63 11.86 -8.96
CA ARG A 308 -1.86 12.54 -9.43
C ARG A 308 -2.96 11.55 -9.76
N ALA A 309 -2.66 10.49 -10.51
CA ALA A 309 -3.64 9.46 -10.88
C ALA A 309 -4.21 8.75 -9.65
N LEU A 310 -3.36 8.41 -8.69
CA LEU A 310 -3.76 7.75 -7.44
C LEU A 310 -4.67 8.64 -6.58
N ILE A 311 -4.40 9.96 -6.47
CA ILE A 311 -5.27 10.90 -5.76
C ILE A 311 -6.63 11.03 -6.42
N ARG A 312 -6.66 11.08 -7.76
CA ARG A 312 -7.88 11.25 -8.54
C ARG A 312 -8.65 9.95 -8.75
N ASN A 313 -8.06 8.82 -8.35
CA ASN A 313 -8.60 7.48 -8.61
C ASN A 313 -8.77 7.19 -10.12
N GLU A 314 -7.84 7.66 -10.92
CA GLU A 314 -7.80 7.49 -12.37
C GLU A 314 -7.00 6.24 -12.74
N SER A 315 -7.36 5.60 -13.85
CA SER A 315 -6.58 4.52 -14.49
C SER A 315 -5.79 5.09 -15.65
N LEU A 316 -4.66 4.46 -16.00
CA LEU A 316 -4.00 4.73 -17.27
C LEU A 316 -4.96 4.38 -18.43
N PRO A 317 -5.05 5.24 -19.46
CA PRO A 317 -5.77 4.89 -20.67
C PRO A 317 -5.14 3.65 -21.33
N LEU A 318 -5.98 2.86 -22.01
CA LEU A 318 -5.55 1.63 -22.71
C LEU A 318 -4.69 1.90 -23.95
N SER A 319 -4.64 3.14 -24.41
CA SER A 319 -3.86 3.59 -25.56
C SER A 319 -2.81 4.60 -25.13
N TRP A 320 -1.57 4.27 -25.35
CA TRP A 320 -0.42 5.18 -25.41
C TRP A 320 0.12 5.17 -26.82
#